data_f1c60a6379b64bfb345b9fd159805fbd
#
_entry.id   f1c60a6379b64bfb345b9fd159805fbd
#
_cell.length_a   1.000
_cell.length_b   1.000
_cell.length_c   1.000
_cell.angle_alpha   90.00
_cell.angle_beta   90.00
_cell.angle_gamma   90.00
#
_symmetry.space_group_name_H-M   'P 1'
#
loop_
_entity.id
_entity.type
_entity.pdbx_description
1 polymer ?
#
loop_
_entity_poly.entity_id
_entity_poly.type
_entity_poly.pdbx_seq_one_letter_code
_entity_poly.pdbx_strand_id
1 'polypeptide(L)'
;MQKTTLKNYTPFKVILTPIAYIYQFIIFSRNKLFDFNLFKIRSLSKPVISIGNLTVGGTAKTPFTIFISKYLKEKGIKVGILSRGYGRKSTGTVVVSDGRKVLNSLINSGDEPTLIAKKTNGIP
;
A
#
# COMPACT_ATOMS: atom_id res chain seq x y z
N MET A 1 -15.11 33.21 14.42
CA MET A 1 -15.79 31.98 14.86
C MET A 1 -16.84 31.61 13.83
N GLN A 2 -16.49 30.78 12.83
CA GLN A 2 -17.47 30.28 11.86
C GLN A 2 -17.92 28.88 12.31
N LYS A 3 -19.17 28.80 12.73
CA LYS A 3 -19.87 27.52 12.95
C LYS A 3 -20.21 26.94 11.58
N THR A 4 -19.40 25.99 11.10
CA THR A 4 -19.68 25.24 9.85
C THR A 4 -20.84 24.29 10.14
N THR A 5 -21.98 24.59 9.55
CA THR A 5 -23.25 23.89 9.67
C THR A 5 -23.19 22.53 9.00
N LEU A 6 -22.90 21.47 9.76
CA LEU A 6 -22.96 20.06 9.33
C LEU A 6 -24.43 19.55 9.33
N LYS A 7 -25.36 20.23 8.66
CA LYS A 7 -26.80 19.96 8.82
C LYS A 7 -27.47 19.19 7.68
N ASN A 8 -26.78 18.73 6.63
CA ASN A 8 -27.44 18.15 5.45
C ASN A 8 -26.98 16.75 5.02
N TYR A 9 -26.38 15.93 5.92
CA TYR A 9 -25.91 14.58 5.57
C TYR A 9 -26.78 13.43 6.13
N THR A 10 -27.92 13.74 6.71
CA THR A 10 -28.79 12.76 7.39
C THR A 10 -29.33 11.66 6.45
N PRO A 11 -29.87 11.94 5.24
CA PRO A 11 -30.40 10.88 4.39
C PRO A 11 -29.29 9.97 3.85
N PHE A 12 -28.11 10.50 3.54
CA PHE A 12 -27.00 9.72 3.01
C PHE A 12 -26.42 8.75 4.06
N LYS A 13 -26.37 9.16 5.32
CA LYS A 13 -25.95 8.31 6.43
C LYS A 13 -26.90 7.14 6.64
N VAL A 14 -28.21 7.35 6.56
CA VAL A 14 -29.20 6.28 6.73
C VAL A 14 -29.05 5.19 5.68
N ILE A 15 -28.78 5.57 4.42
CA ILE A 15 -28.56 4.61 3.32
C ILE A 15 -27.20 3.90 3.46
N LEU A 16 -26.15 4.60 3.89
CA LEU A 16 -24.81 4.02 4.01
C LEU A 16 -24.63 3.16 5.26
N THR A 17 -25.42 3.39 6.32
CA THR A 17 -25.31 2.63 7.57
C THR A 17 -25.49 1.12 7.38
N PRO A 18 -26.52 0.60 6.72
CA PRO A 18 -26.65 -0.85 6.50
C PRO A 18 -25.51 -1.42 5.66
N ILE A 19 -25.04 -0.67 4.66
CA ILE A 19 -23.89 -1.08 3.83
C ILE A 19 -22.62 -1.18 4.69
N ALA A 20 -22.42 -0.24 5.60
CA ALA A 20 -21.29 -0.24 6.53
C ALA A 20 -21.35 -1.47 7.47
N TYR A 21 -22.52 -1.85 7.98
CA TYR A 21 -22.68 -3.06 8.81
C TYR A 21 -22.40 -4.34 8.02
N ILE A 22 -22.89 -4.44 6.79
CA ILE A 22 -22.60 -5.58 5.90
C ILE A 22 -21.09 -5.68 5.66
N TYR A 23 -20.44 -4.56 5.33
CA TYR A 23 -19.00 -4.52 5.13
C TYR A 23 -18.24 -4.93 6.41
N GLN A 24 -18.63 -4.40 7.57
CA GLN A 24 -18.04 -4.76 8.86
C GLN A 24 -18.21 -6.25 9.16
N PHE A 25 -19.37 -6.82 8.89
CA PHE A 25 -19.61 -8.25 9.05
C PHE A 25 -18.70 -9.10 8.14
N ILE A 26 -18.55 -8.71 6.88
CA ILE A 26 -17.64 -9.39 5.93
C ILE A 26 -16.21 -9.35 6.44
N ILE A 27 -15.72 -8.19 6.89
CA ILE A 27 -14.36 -8.05 7.43
C ILE A 27 -14.19 -8.87 8.71
N PHE A 28 -15.15 -8.82 9.61
CA PHE A 28 -15.13 -9.62 10.84
C PHE A 28 -15.06 -11.12 10.54
N SER A 29 -15.92 -11.61 9.65
CA SER A 29 -15.97 -13.03 9.24
C SER A 29 -14.65 -13.45 8.58
N ARG A 30 -14.10 -12.62 7.68
CA ARG A 30 -12.81 -12.86 7.05
C ARG A 30 -11.70 -12.96 8.09
N ASN A 31 -11.64 -12.05 9.05
CA ASN A 31 -10.60 -12.06 10.09
C ASN A 31 -10.71 -13.33 10.95
N LYS A 32 -11.93 -13.74 11.31
CA LYS A 32 -12.16 -15.00 12.03
C LYS A 32 -11.69 -16.23 11.24
N LEU A 33 -11.90 -16.26 9.93
CA LEU A 33 -11.40 -17.34 9.08
C LEU A 33 -9.87 -17.44 9.07
N PHE A 34 -9.17 -16.31 9.18
CA PHE A 34 -7.71 -16.29 9.38
C PHE A 34 -7.31 -16.74 10.79
N ASP A 35 -8.02 -16.28 11.84
CA ASP A 35 -7.76 -16.68 13.24
C ASP A 35 -7.92 -18.20 13.44
N PHE A 36 -8.89 -18.81 12.79
CA PHE A 36 -9.12 -20.26 12.79
C PHE A 36 -8.23 -21.07 11.84
N ASN A 37 -7.24 -20.41 11.19
CA ASN A 37 -6.33 -21.02 10.19
C ASN A 37 -7.05 -21.67 8.99
N LEU A 38 -8.31 -21.30 8.72
CA LEU A 38 -9.05 -21.76 7.54
C LEU A 38 -8.49 -21.10 6.27
N PHE A 39 -7.92 -19.89 6.40
CA PHE A 39 -7.18 -19.25 5.34
C PHE A 39 -5.68 -19.35 5.61
N LYS A 40 -4.95 -19.84 4.62
CA LYS A 40 -3.50 -20.03 4.72
C LYS A 40 -2.77 -18.68 4.78
N ILE A 41 -2.13 -18.42 5.91
CA ILE A 41 -1.23 -17.27 6.07
C ILE A 41 0.13 -17.65 5.48
N ARG A 42 0.66 -16.83 4.58
CA ARG A 42 2.02 -16.98 4.09
C ARG A 42 2.93 -16.07 4.90
N SER A 43 3.83 -16.63 5.65
CA SER A 43 4.90 -15.91 6.34
C SER A 43 6.16 -15.88 5.47
N LEU A 44 6.88 -14.77 5.53
CA LEU A 44 8.20 -14.64 4.92
C LEU A 44 9.26 -14.86 6.01
N SER A 45 10.37 -15.49 5.64
CA SER A 45 11.51 -15.67 6.55
C SER A 45 12.29 -14.40 6.85
N LYS A 46 11.93 -13.28 6.23
CA LYS A 46 12.56 -11.96 6.39
C LYS A 46 11.58 -10.97 7.01
N PRO A 47 12.07 -10.01 7.80
CA PRO A 47 11.24 -8.93 8.34
C PRO A 47 10.54 -8.15 7.23
N VAL A 48 9.27 -7.82 7.45
CA VAL A 48 8.45 -7.04 6.51
C VAL A 48 7.98 -5.76 7.20
N ILE A 49 8.22 -4.62 6.56
CA ILE A 49 7.72 -3.31 6.98
C ILE A 49 6.60 -2.92 6.03
N SER A 50 5.39 -2.78 6.55
CA SER A 50 4.23 -2.33 5.77
C SER A 50 4.02 -0.83 5.94
N ILE A 51 4.02 -0.09 4.83
CA ILE A 51 3.78 1.36 4.81
C ILE A 51 2.39 1.60 4.21
N GLY A 52 1.47 2.01 5.04
CA GLY A 52 0.06 2.21 4.69
C GLY A 52 -0.50 3.52 5.21
N ASN A 53 -1.78 3.78 4.91
CA ASN A 53 -2.56 4.91 5.42
C ASN A 53 -3.77 4.43 6.19
N LEU A 54 -4.12 5.18 7.21
CA LEU A 54 -5.41 5.08 7.90
C LEU A 54 -6.47 6.01 7.30
N THR A 55 -6.04 6.99 6.50
CA THR A 55 -6.92 7.99 5.87
C THR A 55 -6.82 7.95 4.36
N VAL A 56 -7.86 8.42 3.66
CA VAL A 56 -7.85 8.61 2.21
C VAL A 56 -7.10 9.91 1.88
N GLY A 57 -6.17 9.85 0.92
CA GLY A 57 -5.43 11.02 0.44
C GLY A 57 -3.92 10.82 0.29
N GLY A 58 -3.23 11.87 -0.13
CA GLY A 58 -1.79 11.92 -0.28
C GLY A 58 -1.08 12.07 1.07
N THR A 59 -0.64 10.99 1.69
CA THR A 59 -0.06 10.95 3.04
C THR A 59 1.41 10.60 3.05
N ALA A 60 2.17 11.13 2.10
CA ALA A 60 3.63 11.00 2.06
C ALA A 60 4.18 9.55 2.13
N LYS A 61 3.40 8.52 1.70
CA LYS A 61 3.88 7.13 1.68
C LYS A 61 5.13 6.96 0.84
N THR A 62 5.11 7.45 -0.39
CA THR A 62 6.23 7.32 -1.33
C THR A 62 7.51 7.99 -0.83
N PRO A 63 7.50 9.23 -0.33
CA PRO A 63 8.67 9.82 0.32
C PRO A 63 9.17 9.03 1.52
N PHE A 64 8.26 8.54 2.37
CA PHE A 64 8.64 7.74 3.54
C PHE A 64 9.24 6.39 3.14
N THR A 65 8.69 5.72 2.12
CA THR A 65 9.26 4.49 1.57
C THR A 65 10.68 4.72 1.05
N ILE A 66 10.92 5.81 0.33
CA ILE A 66 12.26 6.16 -0.16
C ILE A 66 13.20 6.41 1.01
N PHE A 67 12.78 7.17 2.02
CA PHE A 67 13.58 7.49 3.20
C PHE A 67 14.00 6.22 3.95
N ILE A 68 13.04 5.38 4.36
CA ILE A 68 13.34 4.18 5.14
C ILE A 68 14.19 3.18 4.36
N SER A 69 13.97 3.06 3.04
CA SER A 69 14.73 2.15 2.19
C SER A 69 16.19 2.58 2.07
N LYS A 70 16.46 3.88 1.91
CA LYS A 70 17.81 4.42 1.90
C LYS A 70 18.50 4.24 3.25
N TYR A 71 17.82 4.56 4.34
CA TYR A 71 18.34 4.40 5.69
C TYR A 71 18.74 2.95 5.98
N LEU A 72 17.89 1.98 5.63
CA LEU A 72 18.22 0.57 5.82
C LEU A 72 19.39 0.11 4.95
N LYS A 73 19.46 0.60 3.70
CA LYS A 73 20.57 0.32 2.80
C LYS A 73 21.89 0.88 3.34
N GLU A 74 21.91 2.10 3.89
CA GLU A 74 23.08 2.70 4.54
C GLU A 74 23.55 1.90 5.76
N LYS A 75 22.64 1.20 6.45
CA LYS A 75 22.95 0.25 7.54
C LYS A 75 23.44 -1.12 7.04
N GLY A 76 23.67 -1.29 5.76
CA GLY A 76 24.11 -2.55 5.16
C GLY A 76 23.02 -3.62 5.03
N ILE A 77 21.76 -3.26 5.26
CA ILE A 77 20.62 -4.19 5.16
C ILE A 77 20.20 -4.31 3.69
N LYS A 78 20.06 -5.54 3.21
CA LYS A 78 19.52 -5.81 1.88
C LYS A 78 18.01 -5.56 1.88
N VAL A 79 17.59 -4.55 1.13
CA VAL A 79 16.20 -4.10 1.04
C VAL A 79 15.59 -4.47 -0.30
N GLY A 80 14.37 -4.99 -0.29
CA GLY A 80 13.52 -5.13 -1.46
C GLY A 80 12.20 -4.39 -1.24
N ILE A 81 11.67 -3.74 -2.26
CA ILE A 81 10.44 -2.94 -2.17
C ILE A 81 9.35 -3.60 -2.99
N LEU A 82 8.21 -3.89 -2.36
CA LEU A 82 7.02 -4.39 -3.04
C LEU A 82 5.96 -3.30 -3.12
N SER A 83 5.47 -3.02 -4.31
CA SER A 83 4.41 -2.06 -4.57
C SER A 83 3.30 -2.68 -5.40
N ARG A 84 2.08 -2.17 -5.25
CA ARG A 84 0.93 -2.61 -6.05
C ARG A 84 1.05 -2.23 -7.54
N GLY A 85 1.84 -1.20 -7.86
CA GLY A 85 1.98 -0.71 -9.24
C GLY A 85 0.67 -0.13 -9.79
N TYR A 86 0.07 0.79 -9.05
CA TYR A 86 -1.16 1.45 -9.50
C TYR A 86 -0.96 2.14 -10.85
N GLY A 87 -1.94 2.03 -11.74
CA GLY A 87 -1.92 2.65 -13.08
C GLY A 87 -1.07 1.93 -14.14
N ARG A 88 -0.39 0.81 -13.81
CA ARG A 88 0.37 0.01 -14.79
C ARG A 88 -0.56 -0.73 -15.77
N LYS A 89 -0.07 -0.96 -16.98
CA LYS A 89 -0.77 -1.78 -18.01
C LYS A 89 -0.40 -3.27 -17.95
N SER A 90 0.70 -3.61 -17.29
CA SER A 90 1.15 -5.00 -17.15
C SER A 90 0.32 -5.79 -16.13
N THR A 91 0.26 -7.11 -16.29
CA THR A 91 -0.33 -8.06 -15.35
C THR A 91 0.75 -8.88 -14.64
N GLY A 92 0.41 -9.51 -13.51
CA GLY A 92 1.35 -10.34 -12.76
C GLY A 92 2.43 -9.54 -12.02
N THR A 93 3.50 -10.20 -11.63
CA THR A 93 4.65 -9.58 -10.94
C THR A 93 5.63 -9.01 -11.94
N VAL A 94 6.02 -7.76 -11.77
CA VAL A 94 7.00 -7.07 -12.63
C VAL A 94 8.18 -6.62 -11.79
N VAL A 95 9.38 -7.01 -12.17
CA VAL A 95 10.62 -6.51 -11.55
C VAL A 95 10.96 -5.16 -12.13
N VAL A 96 10.85 -4.10 -11.32
CA VAL A 96 11.09 -2.71 -11.75
C VAL A 96 12.57 -2.36 -11.74
N SER A 97 13.32 -2.93 -10.80
CA SER A 97 14.76 -2.73 -10.64
C SER A 97 15.42 -4.03 -10.15
N ASP A 98 16.65 -4.24 -10.56
CA ASP A 98 17.52 -5.34 -10.10
C ASP A 98 18.49 -4.92 -8.98
N GLY A 99 18.32 -3.72 -8.44
CA GLY A 99 19.23 -3.14 -7.46
C GLY A 99 20.42 -2.38 -8.05
N ARG A 100 20.59 -2.39 -9.37
CA ARG A 100 21.63 -1.65 -10.11
C ARG A 100 21.06 -0.66 -11.10
N LYS A 101 20.01 -1.07 -11.81
CA LYS A 101 19.34 -0.26 -12.83
C LYS A 101 17.82 -0.47 -12.80
N VAL A 102 17.11 0.51 -13.34
CA VAL A 102 15.68 0.39 -13.61
C VAL A 102 15.49 -0.42 -14.90
N LEU A 103 14.74 -1.51 -14.81
CA LEU A 103 14.58 -2.51 -15.89
C LEU A 103 13.36 -2.23 -16.75
N ASN A 104 12.34 -1.60 -16.22
CA ASN A 104 11.05 -1.45 -16.88
C ASN A 104 10.60 0.00 -17.04
N SER A 105 9.78 0.23 -18.09
CA SER A 105 9.21 1.53 -18.37
C SER A 105 8.09 1.89 -17.37
N LEU A 106 7.77 3.18 -17.29
CA LEU A 106 6.63 3.72 -16.50
C LEU A 106 5.31 3.01 -16.83
N ILE A 107 5.08 2.70 -18.11
CA ILE A 107 3.83 2.07 -18.59
C ILE A 107 3.63 0.68 -17.97
N ASN A 108 4.72 -0.07 -17.83
CA ASN A 108 4.69 -1.46 -17.33
C ASN A 108 4.82 -1.56 -15.82
N SER A 109 5.46 -0.59 -15.19
CA SER A 109 5.75 -0.59 -13.74
C SER A 109 4.77 0.27 -12.93
N GLY A 110 4.23 1.34 -13.54
CA GLY A 110 3.51 2.40 -12.86
C GLY A 110 4.45 3.52 -12.38
N ASP A 111 3.87 4.69 -12.14
CA ASP A 111 4.62 5.90 -11.83
C ASP A 111 5.34 5.80 -10.47
N GLU A 112 4.63 5.34 -9.44
CA GLU A 112 5.17 5.27 -8.07
C GLU A 112 6.35 4.30 -7.94
N PRO A 113 6.26 3.02 -8.37
CA PRO A 113 7.40 2.11 -8.28
C PRO A 113 8.62 2.58 -9.07
N THR A 114 8.40 3.18 -10.26
CA THR A 114 9.49 3.72 -11.07
C THR A 114 10.15 4.91 -10.40
N LEU A 115 9.38 5.81 -9.78
CA LEU A 115 9.91 6.93 -9.01
C LEU A 115 10.74 6.44 -7.81
N ILE A 116 10.24 5.47 -7.07
CA ILE A 116 10.94 4.87 -5.94
C ILE A 116 12.26 4.26 -6.40
N ALA A 117 12.25 3.42 -7.45
CA ALA A 117 13.44 2.78 -8.00
C ALA A 117 14.51 3.80 -8.42
N LYS A 118 14.12 4.89 -9.11
CA LYS A 118 15.03 5.97 -9.48
C LYS A 118 15.60 6.71 -8.27
N LYS A 119 14.78 6.99 -7.26
CA LYS A 119 15.19 7.76 -6.06
C LYS A 119 15.99 6.96 -5.05
N THR A 120 15.91 5.63 -5.08
CA THR A 120 16.62 4.72 -4.18
C THR A 120 17.88 4.12 -4.81
N ASN A 121 18.37 4.65 -5.95
CA ASN A 121 19.52 4.13 -6.69
C ASN A 121 19.35 2.64 -7.04
N GLY A 122 18.14 2.30 -7.49
CA GLY A 122 17.84 0.99 -8.02
C GLY A 122 17.67 -0.12 -6.96
N ILE A 123 17.29 0.19 -5.72
CA ILE A 123 16.86 -0.87 -4.80
C ILE A 123 15.77 -1.72 -5.49
N PRO A 124 15.87 -3.08 -5.50
CA PRO A 124 14.88 -3.95 -6.13
C PRO A 124 13.52 -3.89 -5.43
#